data_bdd14bca98493081ebb98bfe66bcf391
#
_entry.id   bdd14bca98493081ebb98bfe66bcf391
#
_cell.length_a   1.000
_cell.length_b   1.000
_cell.length_c   1.000
_cell.angle_alpha   90.00
_cell.angle_beta   90.00
_cell.angle_gamma   90.00
#
_symmetry.space_group_name_H-M   'P 1'
#
loop_
_entity.id
_entity.type
_entity.pdbx_description
1 polymer ?
#
loop_
_entity_poly.entity_id
_entity_poly.type
_entity_poly.pdbx_seq_one_letter_code
_entity_poly.pdbx_strand_id
1 'polypeptide(L)'
;MAKKGFFSRQRPKGPRHSRGSRQWRGVIHEYADRLDVSRATPVVSLGEGGTPLIEAHNLSARTGVRVLIKFEGMNPTGSFKDRGMTMAVTKAKEHGAKAVICASTGNTSASAAGYAAH
;
A
#
# COMPACT_ATOMS: atom_id res chain seq x y z
N MET A 1 -23.52 -36.44 -33.92
CA MET A 1 -22.15 -35.99 -33.54
C MET A 1 -22.13 -34.46 -33.51
N ALA A 2 -22.22 -33.84 -32.33
CA ALA A 2 -22.21 -32.38 -32.16
C ALA A 2 -20.86 -31.92 -31.58
N LYS A 3 -20.11 -31.12 -32.35
CA LYS A 3 -18.83 -30.54 -31.91
C LYS A 3 -19.12 -29.37 -30.99
N LYS A 4 -18.72 -29.45 -29.70
CA LYS A 4 -18.74 -28.35 -28.75
C LYS A 4 -17.63 -27.36 -29.11
N GLY A 5 -18.00 -26.13 -29.49
CA GLY A 5 -17.10 -25.03 -29.71
C GLY A 5 -16.55 -24.52 -28.36
N PHE A 6 -15.23 -24.50 -28.25
CA PHE A 6 -14.49 -23.99 -27.09
C PHE A 6 -14.42 -22.45 -27.20
N PHE A 7 -15.26 -21.75 -26.45
CA PHE A 7 -15.21 -20.29 -26.37
C PHE A 7 -13.96 -19.85 -25.56
N SER A 8 -12.91 -19.50 -26.29
CA SER A 8 -11.75 -18.80 -25.70
C SER A 8 -12.16 -17.37 -25.34
N ARG A 9 -12.39 -17.10 -24.06
CA ARG A 9 -12.52 -15.72 -23.57
C ARG A 9 -11.15 -15.05 -23.61
N GLN A 10 -10.91 -14.23 -24.61
CA GLN A 10 -9.75 -13.32 -24.63
C GLN A 10 -9.94 -12.31 -23.48
N ARG A 11 -9.01 -12.32 -22.52
CA ARG A 11 -8.93 -11.25 -21.50
C ARG A 11 -8.59 -9.94 -22.21
N PRO A 12 -9.28 -8.83 -21.88
CA PRO A 12 -8.91 -7.52 -22.43
C PRO A 12 -7.46 -7.21 -22.04
N LYS A 13 -6.64 -6.88 -23.03
CA LYS A 13 -5.28 -6.39 -22.81
C LYS A 13 -5.41 -5.01 -22.19
N GLY A 14 -5.19 -4.91 -20.87
CA GLY A 14 -5.06 -3.61 -20.19
C GLY A 14 -3.94 -2.77 -20.81
N PRO A 15 -3.96 -1.44 -20.63
CA PRO A 15 -2.98 -0.56 -21.23
C PRO A 15 -1.57 -1.00 -20.83
N ARG A 16 -0.70 -1.21 -21.84
CA ARG A 16 0.73 -1.46 -21.62
C ARG A 16 1.35 -0.19 -21.07
N HIS A 17 1.51 -0.13 -19.75
CA HIS A 17 2.35 0.92 -19.16
C HIS A 17 3.77 0.72 -19.66
N SER A 18 4.29 1.71 -20.40
CA SER A 18 5.70 1.83 -20.71
C SER A 18 6.48 1.75 -19.39
N ARG A 19 7.50 0.89 -19.33
CA ARG A 19 8.41 0.74 -18.18
C ARG A 19 9.37 1.94 -18.09
N GLY A 20 8.85 3.14 -17.85
CA GLY A 20 9.60 4.16 -17.16
C GLY A 20 9.55 3.81 -15.67
N SER A 21 10.65 3.89 -14.97
CA SER A 21 10.71 3.66 -13.52
C SER A 21 9.86 4.70 -12.79
N ARG A 22 8.54 4.42 -12.67
CA ARG A 22 7.64 5.30 -11.96
C ARG A 22 7.99 5.22 -10.49
N GLN A 23 8.52 6.30 -9.95
CA GLN A 23 8.84 6.41 -8.54
C GLN A 23 7.57 6.23 -7.71
N TRP A 24 7.62 5.36 -6.71
CA TRP A 24 6.55 5.19 -5.73
C TRP A 24 6.37 6.48 -4.91
N ARG A 25 5.12 6.94 -4.73
CA ARG A 25 4.80 8.22 -4.11
C ARG A 25 4.02 8.11 -2.80
N GLY A 26 3.81 6.91 -2.30
CA GLY A 26 2.99 6.65 -1.13
C GLY A 26 1.60 6.14 -1.47
N VAL A 27 0.95 5.53 -0.48
CA VAL A 27 -0.32 4.79 -0.66
C VAL A 27 -1.43 5.67 -1.22
N ILE A 28 -1.63 6.87 -0.68
CA ILE A 28 -2.71 7.75 -1.11
C ILE A 28 -2.54 8.16 -2.58
N HIS A 29 -1.32 8.52 -2.98
CA HIS A 29 -1.05 8.94 -4.36
C HIS A 29 -1.19 7.80 -5.37
N GLU A 30 -0.86 6.57 -4.98
CA GLU A 30 -0.93 5.42 -5.89
C GLU A 30 -2.34 4.82 -6.02
N TYR A 31 -3.20 5.05 -5.03
CA TYR A 31 -4.55 4.47 -4.96
C TYR A 31 -5.66 5.52 -4.77
N ALA A 32 -5.40 6.78 -5.15
CA ALA A 32 -6.36 7.88 -4.98
C ALA A 32 -7.74 7.60 -5.60
N ASP A 33 -7.78 6.83 -6.69
CA ASP A 33 -9.00 6.40 -7.37
C ASP A 33 -9.86 5.40 -6.57
N ARG A 34 -9.33 4.88 -5.47
CA ARG A 34 -9.95 3.86 -4.60
C ARG A 34 -10.12 4.33 -3.16
N LEU A 35 -9.69 5.55 -2.86
CA LEU A 35 -9.70 6.12 -1.53
C LEU A 35 -10.62 7.34 -1.49
N ASP A 36 -11.16 7.62 -0.31
CA ASP A 36 -11.96 8.82 -0.07
C ASP A 36 -11.07 10.07 0.04
N VAL A 37 -10.52 10.49 -1.09
CA VAL A 37 -9.69 11.67 -1.22
C VAL A 37 -10.04 12.46 -2.48
N SER A 38 -9.81 13.76 -2.45
CA SER A 38 -10.02 14.67 -3.57
C SER A 38 -8.72 15.43 -3.89
N ARG A 39 -8.77 16.28 -4.91
CA ARG A 39 -7.64 17.17 -5.23
C ARG A 39 -7.37 18.22 -4.14
N ALA A 40 -8.37 18.50 -3.29
CA ALA A 40 -8.25 19.44 -2.18
C ALA A 40 -7.79 18.77 -0.88
N THR A 41 -7.76 17.45 -0.82
CA THR A 41 -7.35 16.71 0.38
C THR A 41 -5.87 17.00 0.71
N PRO A 42 -5.55 17.49 1.92
CA PRO A 42 -4.19 17.83 2.35
C PRO A 42 -3.38 16.58 2.70
N VAL A 43 -2.95 15.84 1.69
CA VAL A 43 -2.29 14.54 1.84
C VAL A 43 -1.05 14.63 2.73
N VAL A 44 -1.01 13.78 3.75
CA VAL A 44 0.15 13.54 4.62
C VAL A 44 0.72 12.16 4.28
N SER A 45 1.92 12.10 3.71
CA SER A 45 2.58 10.87 3.30
C SER A 45 4.08 10.95 3.51
N LEU A 46 4.66 9.90 4.04
CA LEU A 46 6.11 9.70 4.18
C LEU A 46 6.65 8.76 3.09
N GLY A 47 5.88 8.48 2.05
CA GLY A 47 6.24 7.55 0.98
C GLY A 47 6.01 6.08 1.35
N GLU A 48 5.16 5.81 2.32
CA GLU A 48 4.80 4.47 2.80
C GLU A 48 4.21 3.58 1.71
N GLY A 49 4.34 2.28 1.90
CA GLY A 49 3.99 1.27 0.90
C GLY A 49 5.13 1.04 -0.10
N GLY A 50 4.86 0.41 -1.24
CA GLY A 50 5.91 0.06 -2.19
C GLY A 50 6.99 -0.86 -1.62
N THR A 51 6.76 -1.46 -0.46
CA THR A 51 7.71 -2.29 0.27
C THR A 51 8.17 -3.49 -0.56
N PRO A 52 9.39 -3.99 -0.36
CA PRO A 52 9.94 -5.10 -1.13
C PRO A 52 9.08 -6.37 -1.05
N LEU A 53 9.05 -7.10 -2.15
CA LEU A 53 8.53 -8.46 -2.22
C LEU A 53 9.73 -9.41 -2.41
N ILE A 54 10.06 -10.18 -1.37
CA ILE A 54 11.28 -10.96 -1.27
C ILE A 54 10.95 -12.44 -1.42
N GLU A 55 11.66 -13.17 -2.26
CA GLU A 55 11.49 -14.62 -2.37
C GLU A 55 12.20 -15.33 -1.22
N ALA A 56 11.43 -16.11 -0.46
CA ALA A 56 11.91 -16.88 0.68
C ALA A 56 12.34 -18.29 0.22
N HIS A 57 13.52 -18.42 -0.40
CA HIS A 57 14.00 -19.64 -1.02
C HIS A 57 13.98 -20.85 -0.07
N ASN A 58 14.51 -20.70 1.15
CA ASN A 58 14.55 -21.79 2.13
C ASN A 58 13.15 -22.25 2.56
N LEU A 59 12.22 -21.31 2.73
CA LEU A 59 10.84 -21.64 3.08
C LEU A 59 10.11 -22.28 1.90
N SER A 60 10.34 -21.79 0.69
CA SER A 60 9.81 -22.37 -0.54
C SER A 60 10.26 -23.82 -0.73
N ALA A 61 11.55 -24.10 -0.51
CA ALA A 61 12.08 -25.46 -0.59
C ALA A 61 11.48 -26.42 0.46
N ARG A 62 11.25 -25.93 1.67
CA ARG A 62 10.66 -26.73 2.77
C ARG A 62 9.18 -27.01 2.59
N THR A 63 8.44 -26.10 1.98
CA THR A 63 6.97 -26.20 1.83
C THR A 63 6.55 -26.76 0.47
N GLY A 64 7.46 -26.82 -0.50
CA GLY A 64 7.16 -27.26 -1.86
C GLY A 64 6.35 -26.25 -2.68
N VAL A 65 6.16 -25.01 -2.17
CA VAL A 65 5.47 -23.91 -2.88
C VAL A 65 6.34 -22.67 -2.92
N ARG A 66 6.16 -21.84 -3.93
CA ARG A 66 6.86 -20.55 -4.02
C ARG A 66 6.32 -19.58 -2.98
N VAL A 67 7.14 -19.21 -2.00
CA VAL A 67 6.79 -18.28 -0.91
C VAL A 67 7.44 -16.93 -1.16
N LEU A 68 6.63 -15.88 -1.14
CA LEU A 68 7.06 -14.50 -1.25
C LEU A 68 6.68 -13.73 0.03
N ILE A 69 7.63 -12.98 0.57
CA ILE A 69 7.45 -12.17 1.78
C ILE A 69 7.32 -10.70 1.39
N LYS A 70 6.18 -10.09 1.72
CA LYS A 70 5.99 -8.64 1.65
C LYS A 70 6.60 -8.01 2.91
N PHE A 71 7.76 -7.35 2.76
CA PHE A 71 8.52 -6.89 3.92
C PHE A 71 8.05 -5.51 4.42
N GLU A 72 7.04 -5.51 5.26
CA GLU A 72 6.41 -4.29 5.81
C GLU A 72 7.29 -3.51 6.81
N GLY A 73 8.35 -4.12 7.32
CA GLY A 73 9.37 -3.44 8.14
C GLY A 73 10.13 -2.33 7.39
N MET A 74 10.02 -2.28 6.05
CA MET A 74 10.63 -1.22 5.23
C MET A 74 9.74 0.02 5.06
N ASN A 75 8.58 0.08 5.71
CA ASN A 75 7.83 1.32 5.80
C ASN A 75 8.55 2.38 6.64
N PRO A 76 8.27 3.69 6.47
CA PRO A 76 8.97 4.79 7.13
C PRO A 76 9.10 4.69 8.66
N THR A 77 8.07 4.21 9.35
CA THR A 77 8.12 3.99 10.81
C THR A 77 8.33 2.53 11.21
N GLY A 78 8.76 1.69 10.26
CA GLY A 78 9.16 0.31 10.51
C GLY A 78 8.02 -0.71 10.56
N SER A 79 6.80 -0.36 10.14
CA SER A 79 5.69 -1.32 10.19
C SER A 79 4.59 -1.03 9.15
N PHE A 80 3.72 -2.02 8.95
CA PHE A 80 2.53 -1.88 8.09
C PHE A 80 1.51 -0.84 8.58
N LYS A 81 1.63 -0.35 9.82
CA LYS A 81 0.74 0.67 10.38
C LYS A 81 0.74 1.96 9.58
N ASP A 82 1.84 2.28 8.92
CA ASP A 82 2.00 3.45 8.08
C ASP A 82 0.96 3.51 6.96
N ARG A 83 0.56 2.36 6.41
CA ARG A 83 -0.46 2.30 5.34
C ARG A 83 -1.82 2.84 5.76
N GLY A 84 -2.23 2.59 6.99
CA GLY A 84 -3.47 3.13 7.54
C GLY A 84 -3.28 4.53 8.13
N MET A 85 -2.10 4.80 8.68
CA MET A 85 -1.83 6.06 9.37
C MET A 85 -1.74 7.24 8.41
N THR A 86 -1.16 7.07 7.21
CA THR A 86 -1.19 8.10 6.17
C THR A 86 -2.62 8.57 5.91
N MET A 87 -3.58 7.66 5.81
CA MET A 87 -4.98 7.99 5.58
C MET A 87 -5.64 8.63 6.81
N ALA A 88 -5.40 8.07 8.01
CA ALA A 88 -5.98 8.57 9.25
C ALA A 88 -5.55 10.01 9.55
N VAL A 89 -4.25 10.31 9.44
CA VAL A 89 -3.71 11.66 9.69
C VAL A 89 -4.11 12.62 8.58
N THR A 90 -4.13 12.18 7.33
CA THR A 90 -4.66 12.98 6.20
C THR A 90 -6.09 13.43 6.46
N LYS A 91 -6.98 12.51 6.86
CA LYS A 91 -8.39 12.85 7.16
C LYS A 91 -8.52 13.72 8.42
N ALA A 92 -7.74 13.47 9.46
CA ALA A 92 -7.70 14.34 10.64
C ALA A 92 -7.32 15.77 10.25
N LYS A 93 -6.28 15.96 9.44
CA LYS A 93 -5.84 17.27 8.91
C LYS A 93 -6.92 17.91 8.05
N GLU A 94 -7.57 17.16 7.16
CA GLU A 94 -8.68 17.62 6.31
C GLU A 94 -9.86 18.14 7.14
N HIS A 95 -10.14 17.52 8.30
CA HIS A 95 -11.17 17.94 9.25
C HIS A 95 -10.69 19.02 10.25
N GLY A 96 -9.50 19.55 10.08
CA GLY A 96 -8.96 20.65 10.91
C GLY A 96 -8.51 20.23 12.30
N ALA A 97 -8.24 18.96 12.54
CA ALA A 97 -7.71 18.48 13.83
C ALA A 97 -6.38 19.18 14.15
N LYS A 98 -6.20 19.60 15.40
CA LYS A 98 -4.99 20.25 15.90
C LYS A 98 -4.03 19.28 16.59
N ALA A 99 -4.51 18.09 16.93
CA ALA A 99 -3.75 17.04 17.55
C ALA A 99 -4.37 15.69 17.22
N VAL A 100 -3.57 14.64 17.29
CA VAL A 100 -4.01 13.24 17.23
C VAL A 100 -3.67 12.56 18.54
N ILE A 101 -4.52 11.61 18.96
CA ILE A 101 -4.28 10.80 20.15
C ILE A 101 -4.34 9.33 19.78
N CYS A 102 -3.46 8.54 20.37
CA CYS A 102 -3.39 7.11 20.06
C CYS A 102 -3.14 6.30 21.33
N ALA A 103 -4.06 5.43 21.69
CA ALA A 103 -3.94 4.52 22.83
C ALA A 103 -3.15 3.25 22.42
N SER A 104 -1.84 3.40 22.22
CA SER A 104 -0.95 2.30 21.85
C SER A 104 0.46 2.59 22.36
N THR A 105 1.18 1.54 22.77
CA THR A 105 2.62 1.62 23.16
C THR A 105 3.55 1.04 22.10
N GLY A 106 3.04 0.66 20.93
CA GLY A 106 3.79 -0.01 19.88
C GLY A 106 3.72 0.69 18.52
N ASN A 107 3.73 -0.09 17.46
CA ASN A 107 3.83 0.39 16.09
C ASN A 107 2.74 1.41 15.69
N THR A 108 1.55 1.32 16.26
CA THR A 108 0.48 2.28 15.95
C THR A 108 0.80 3.67 16.48
N SER A 109 1.31 3.77 17.71
CA SER A 109 1.71 5.07 18.28
C SER A 109 2.97 5.63 17.61
N ALA A 110 3.94 4.78 17.27
CA ALA A 110 5.12 5.20 16.52
C ALA A 110 4.74 5.78 15.16
N SER A 111 3.84 5.12 14.45
CA SER A 111 3.33 5.60 13.17
C SER A 111 2.53 6.90 13.34
N ALA A 112 1.62 6.97 14.33
CA ALA A 112 0.84 8.18 14.60
C ALA A 112 1.75 9.40 14.90
N ALA A 113 2.78 9.21 15.70
CA ALA A 113 3.75 10.27 16.01
C ALA A 113 4.51 10.73 14.77
N GLY A 114 5.00 9.80 13.93
CA GLY A 114 5.72 10.11 12.70
C GLY A 114 4.88 10.92 11.71
N TYR A 115 3.64 10.48 11.44
CA TYR A 115 2.75 11.15 10.48
C TYR A 115 2.16 12.46 11.03
N ALA A 116 1.93 12.57 12.34
CA ALA A 116 1.45 13.83 12.94
C ALA A 116 2.52 14.92 13.02
N ALA A 117 3.80 14.54 13.04
CA ALA A 117 4.92 15.47 13.04
C ALA A 117 5.27 16.02 11.66
N HIS A 118 4.73 15.41 10.57
CA HIS A 118 4.98 15.79 9.18
C HIS A 118 3.98 16.85 8.70
#